data_d62040edf891de00949d7d676a267d8b
#
_entry.id   d62040edf891de00949d7d676a267d8b
#
_cell.length_a   1.000
_cell.length_b   1.000
_cell.length_c   1.000
_cell.angle_alpha   90.00
_cell.angle_beta   90.00
_cell.angle_gamma   90.00
#
_symmetry.space_group_name_H-M   'P 1'
#
loop_
_entity.id
_entity.type
_entity.pdbx_description
1 polymer ?
#
loop_
_entity_poly.entity_id
_entity_poly.type
_entity_poly.pdbx_seq_one_letter_code
_entity_poly.pdbx_strand_id
1 'polypeptide(L)'
;MSGKSRVHIDPNCRVSYGAFYIRGLYDVFGKQRVGFSTRFFSGLKHEAPKPDYEHYMALVVAGPGSSRKRVVIDFHDSTKINEAAYDWCDVYAKTNYNKDSHPPGLYPKVVVTAPNSGYRIWGLNETRFHLYTNLLRCKLEPLSGRHRFRKDYMYQHDRRPIETYESCAQQQERSLDASPYVFFISTLWPHQNCIDVTNPYRKRFMDICRSLPIEFEGGFFGDDPTHPQYEAFRDLIIHRKYGLDGYIAKMTRSAFAFNTPAVHGCHGWKLSEYLAMGKAILSTPIMNELPAPLEHGRHVHFAQTDEGMREGVAMLLHDPAYRAHLQEGARDYYRHHASPEAAIRVILESDPFLK
;
A
#
# COMPACT_ATOMS: atom_id res chain seq x y z
N MET A 1 21.97 9.51 11.54
CA MET A 1 21.86 8.33 12.43
C MET A 1 23.21 7.66 12.58
N SER A 2 23.58 7.39 13.82
CA SER A 2 24.85 6.71 14.14
C SER A 2 24.86 5.31 13.52
N GLY A 3 25.93 4.97 12.76
CA GLY A 3 26.10 3.66 12.12
C GLY A 3 26.18 2.43 13.06
N LYS A 4 25.60 2.50 14.25
CA LYS A 4 25.66 1.46 15.30
C LYS A 4 24.31 0.82 15.65
N SER A 5 23.17 1.36 15.21
CA SER A 5 21.85 0.82 15.57
C SER A 5 21.51 -0.44 14.78
N ARG A 6 20.78 -1.36 15.43
CA ARG A 6 20.24 -2.59 14.84
C ARG A 6 18.73 -2.64 14.96
N VAL A 7 18.07 -3.21 13.98
CA VAL A 7 16.60 -3.39 13.96
C VAL A 7 16.28 -4.87 14.11
N HIS A 8 15.42 -5.16 15.07
CA HIS A 8 14.89 -6.50 15.31
C HIS A 8 13.40 -6.50 15.00
N ILE A 9 12.96 -7.33 14.08
CA ILE A 9 11.57 -7.47 13.65
C ILE A 9 10.97 -8.70 14.32
N ASP A 10 9.75 -8.59 14.82
CA ASP A 10 8.99 -9.74 15.30
C ASP A 10 8.69 -10.68 14.12
N PRO A 11 9.10 -11.96 14.18
CA PRO A 11 8.79 -12.91 13.12
C PRO A 11 7.31 -13.23 12.95
N ASN A 12 6.43 -12.85 13.90
CA ASN A 12 4.98 -13.00 13.76
C ASN A 12 4.33 -11.95 12.86
N CYS A 13 5.09 -11.12 12.14
CA CYS A 13 4.52 -10.17 11.20
C CYS A 13 4.07 -10.85 9.90
N ARG A 14 3.07 -10.27 9.24
CA ARG A 14 2.65 -10.63 7.89
C ARG A 14 3.61 -10.03 6.87
N VAL A 15 4.57 -10.86 6.41
CA VAL A 15 5.69 -10.39 5.58
C VAL A 15 5.23 -9.84 4.24
N SER A 16 4.19 -10.41 3.61
CA SER A 16 3.68 -9.92 2.34
C SER A 16 3.17 -8.48 2.39
N TYR A 17 2.68 -8.04 3.54
CA TYR A 17 2.27 -6.65 3.79
C TYR A 17 3.41 -5.82 4.38
N GLY A 18 4.22 -6.41 5.26
CA GLY A 18 5.37 -5.76 5.87
C GLY A 18 6.57 -5.54 4.94
N ALA A 19 6.61 -6.22 3.77
CA ALA A 19 7.73 -6.16 2.84
C ALA A 19 8.14 -4.75 2.44
N PHE A 20 7.16 -3.86 2.23
CA PHE A 20 7.38 -2.45 1.95
C PHE A 20 8.22 -1.77 3.04
N TYR A 21 7.83 -1.94 4.29
CA TYR A 21 8.55 -1.33 5.43
C TYR A 21 9.87 -2.03 5.71
N ILE A 22 9.96 -3.36 5.52
CA ILE A 22 11.23 -4.09 5.63
C ILE A 22 12.23 -3.57 4.61
N ARG A 23 11.79 -3.27 3.38
CA ARG A 23 12.62 -2.62 2.36
C ARG A 23 13.11 -1.25 2.85
N GLY A 24 12.23 -0.41 3.35
CA GLY A 24 12.60 0.90 3.90
C GLY A 24 13.59 0.80 5.07
N LEU A 25 13.43 -0.21 5.93
CA LEU A 25 14.42 -0.48 6.99
C LEU A 25 15.78 -0.87 6.41
N TYR A 26 15.82 -1.65 5.31
CA TYR A 26 17.08 -1.97 4.62
C TYR A 26 17.73 -0.74 4.01
N ASP A 27 16.93 0.15 3.43
CA ASP A 27 17.42 1.39 2.80
C ASP A 27 18.01 2.35 3.86
N VAL A 28 17.38 2.46 5.03
CA VAL A 28 17.80 3.39 6.10
C VAL A 28 18.95 2.82 6.95
N PHE A 29 18.87 1.55 7.36
CA PHE A 29 19.82 0.98 8.32
C PHE A 29 20.90 0.09 7.67
N GLY A 30 20.67 -0.33 6.41
CA GLY A 30 21.45 -1.37 5.75
C GLY A 30 20.95 -2.77 6.12
N LYS A 31 20.87 -3.66 5.12
CA LYS A 31 20.28 -4.99 5.22
C LYS A 31 20.90 -5.85 6.32
N GLN A 32 22.21 -5.74 6.54
CA GLN A 32 22.95 -6.49 7.56
C GLN A 32 22.62 -6.11 9.01
N ARG A 33 21.92 -5.01 9.22
CA ARG A 33 21.51 -4.53 10.55
C ARG A 33 20.06 -4.77 10.88
N VAL A 34 19.29 -5.28 9.93
CA VAL A 34 17.88 -5.59 10.09
C VAL A 34 17.68 -7.09 10.08
N GLY A 35 17.03 -7.63 11.09
CA GLY A 35 16.81 -9.07 11.19
C GLY A 35 15.65 -9.43 12.09
N PHE A 36 15.21 -10.68 12.02
CA PHE A 36 14.14 -11.21 12.84
C PHE A 36 14.65 -11.75 14.16
N SER A 37 13.89 -11.53 15.24
CA SER A 37 14.21 -12.04 16.58
C SER A 37 12.94 -12.14 17.41
N THR A 38 12.83 -13.11 18.29
CA THR A 38 11.77 -13.21 19.31
C THR A 38 12.16 -12.60 20.65
N ARG A 39 13.43 -12.22 20.81
CA ARG A 39 14.01 -11.83 22.09
C ARG A 39 13.42 -10.58 22.74
N PHE A 40 12.94 -9.64 21.94
CA PHE A 40 12.59 -8.28 22.42
C PHE A 40 11.08 -8.03 22.51
N PHE A 41 10.26 -9.03 22.23
CA PHE A 41 8.82 -8.90 22.09
C PHE A 41 8.04 -9.55 23.25
N SER A 42 8.74 -9.88 24.35
CA SER A 42 8.09 -10.27 25.60
C SER A 42 7.18 -9.14 26.09
N GLY A 43 5.93 -9.45 26.38
CA GLY A 43 4.92 -8.46 26.76
C GLY A 43 4.08 -7.91 25.61
N LEU A 44 4.47 -8.11 24.33
CA LEU A 44 3.57 -7.88 23.21
C LEU A 44 2.50 -8.98 23.22
N LYS A 45 1.26 -8.59 23.50
CA LYS A 45 0.13 -9.51 23.47
C LYS A 45 -0.41 -9.56 22.04
N HIS A 46 -0.18 -10.66 21.37
CA HIS A 46 -0.90 -10.95 20.14
C HIS A 46 -2.35 -11.30 20.50
N GLU A 47 -3.31 -10.75 19.77
CA GLU A 47 -4.70 -11.17 19.91
C GLU A 47 -4.78 -12.68 19.68
N ALA A 48 -5.54 -13.36 20.56
CA ALA A 48 -5.62 -14.82 20.70
C ALA A 48 -5.57 -15.59 19.38
N PRO A 49 -5.20 -16.89 19.39
CA PRO A 49 -4.72 -17.64 18.23
C PRO A 49 -5.74 -17.67 17.12
N LYS A 50 -5.87 -16.56 16.42
CA LYS A 50 -6.53 -16.50 15.14
C LYS A 50 -5.55 -17.10 14.16
N PRO A 51 -6.04 -17.92 13.23
CA PRO A 51 -5.22 -18.41 12.15
C PRO A 51 -4.75 -17.30 11.20
N ASP A 52 -5.00 -16.03 11.49
CA ASP A 52 -4.58 -14.85 10.75
C ASP A 52 -3.48 -14.12 11.51
N TYR A 53 -2.46 -13.72 10.77
CA TYR A 53 -1.42 -12.84 11.30
C TYR A 53 -2.02 -11.51 11.71
N GLU A 54 -1.40 -10.89 12.71
CA GLU A 54 -1.66 -9.50 13.02
C GLU A 54 -1.43 -8.61 11.79
N HIS A 55 -2.28 -7.61 11.62
CA HIS A 55 -2.17 -6.64 10.54
C HIS A 55 -1.18 -5.50 10.87
N TYR A 56 -0.18 -5.79 11.68
CA TYR A 56 0.92 -4.90 12.01
C TYR A 56 2.27 -5.63 12.00
N MET A 57 3.32 -4.86 11.95
CA MET A 57 4.69 -5.31 12.15
C MET A 57 5.27 -4.61 13.39
N ALA A 58 5.65 -5.39 14.39
CA ALA A 58 6.38 -4.88 15.55
C ALA A 58 7.88 -4.98 15.31
N LEU A 59 8.61 -3.95 15.74
CA LEU A 59 10.07 -3.92 15.66
C LEU A 59 10.68 -3.19 16.86
N VAL A 60 11.94 -3.50 17.12
CA VAL A 60 12.74 -2.82 18.14
C VAL A 60 13.99 -2.26 17.48
N VAL A 61 14.18 -0.96 17.60
CA VAL A 61 15.43 -0.29 17.22
C VAL A 61 16.34 -0.27 18.44
N ALA A 62 17.43 -1.02 18.39
CA ALA A 62 18.44 -1.08 19.44
C ALA A 62 19.61 -0.16 19.08
N GLY A 63 19.78 0.90 19.86
CA GLY A 63 20.88 1.83 19.76
C GLY A 63 22.13 1.38 20.53
N PRO A 64 23.17 2.21 20.60
CA PRO A 64 24.33 1.98 21.43
C PRO A 64 23.98 1.85 22.94
N GLY A 65 24.62 0.94 23.62
CA GLY A 65 24.32 0.66 25.04
C GLY A 65 23.03 -0.16 25.22
N SER A 66 22.24 0.18 26.24
CA SER A 66 21.00 -0.52 26.57
C SER A 66 19.74 0.14 25.98
N SER A 67 19.91 1.20 25.20
CA SER A 67 18.81 1.98 24.68
C SER A 67 18.01 1.23 23.61
N ARG A 68 16.70 1.22 23.74
CA ARG A 68 15.79 0.51 22.83
C ARG A 68 14.52 1.31 22.66
N LYS A 69 13.99 1.32 21.42
CA LYS A 69 12.67 1.86 21.13
C LYS A 69 11.84 0.80 20.42
N ARG A 70 10.61 0.66 20.90
CA ARG A 70 9.61 -0.27 20.38
C ARG A 70 8.72 0.49 19.41
N VAL A 71 8.64 0.00 18.21
CA VAL A 71 7.85 0.60 17.13
C VAL A 71 6.85 -0.44 16.63
N VAL A 72 5.63 -0.02 16.42
CA VAL A 72 4.60 -0.79 15.72
C VAL A 72 4.27 -0.07 14.43
N ILE A 73 4.23 -0.78 13.31
CA ILE A 73 3.74 -0.28 12.02
C ILE A 73 2.47 -1.03 11.70
N ASP A 74 1.34 -0.38 11.87
CA ASP A 74 0.00 -0.91 11.65
C ASP A 74 -0.48 -0.56 10.24
N PHE A 75 -0.62 -1.59 9.42
CA PHE A 75 -1.11 -1.53 8.02
C PHE A 75 -2.51 -2.14 7.86
N HIS A 76 -3.29 -2.20 8.93
CA HIS A 76 -4.67 -2.64 8.87
C HIS A 76 -5.52 -1.66 8.05
N ASP A 77 -6.49 -2.19 7.28
CA ASP A 77 -7.35 -1.37 6.41
C ASP A 77 -8.28 -0.45 7.21
N SER A 78 -8.67 -0.84 8.44
CA SER A 78 -9.53 0.00 9.28
C SER A 78 -8.73 1.06 10.04
N THR A 79 -9.41 2.15 10.43
CA THR A 79 -8.83 3.23 11.24
C THR A 79 -8.63 2.84 12.71
N LYS A 80 -9.14 1.70 13.15
CA LYS A 80 -9.03 1.22 14.53
C LYS A 80 -7.58 1.04 14.95
N ILE A 81 -7.28 1.39 16.19
CA ILE A 81 -6.00 1.16 16.83
C ILE A 81 -6.01 -0.21 17.50
N ASN A 82 -4.93 -0.98 17.38
CA ASN A 82 -4.73 -2.19 18.18
C ASN A 82 -4.18 -1.76 19.55
N GLU A 83 -5.05 -1.74 20.56
CA GLU A 83 -4.72 -1.22 21.88
C GLU A 83 -3.55 -1.97 22.54
N ALA A 84 -3.50 -3.29 22.40
CA ALA A 84 -2.42 -4.09 22.99
C ALA A 84 -1.05 -3.76 22.38
N ALA A 85 -1.01 -3.54 21.06
CA ALA A 85 0.20 -3.13 20.36
C ALA A 85 0.56 -1.67 20.66
N TYR A 86 -0.44 -0.80 20.78
CA TYR A 86 -0.26 0.60 21.13
C TYR A 86 0.31 0.77 22.54
N ASP A 87 -0.20 0.02 23.51
CA ASP A 87 0.30 0.05 24.89
C ASP A 87 1.74 -0.43 24.97
N TRP A 88 2.08 -1.44 24.17
CA TRP A 88 3.42 -2.02 24.15
C TRP A 88 4.48 -1.11 23.53
N CYS A 89 4.13 -0.32 22.51
CA CYS A 89 5.12 0.46 21.74
C CYS A 89 5.40 1.86 22.32
N ASP A 90 6.52 2.43 21.88
CA ASP A 90 6.89 3.82 22.13
C ASP A 90 6.43 4.73 20.97
N VAL A 91 6.40 4.19 19.72
CA VAL A 91 5.90 4.83 18.51
C VAL A 91 4.95 3.88 17.80
N TYR A 92 3.76 4.37 17.44
CA TYR A 92 2.75 3.63 16.71
C TYR A 92 2.53 4.27 15.33
N ALA A 93 3.14 3.70 14.30
CA ALA A 93 2.94 4.15 12.93
C ALA A 93 1.68 3.54 12.34
N LYS A 94 0.77 4.37 11.83
CA LYS A 94 -0.52 3.93 11.28
C LYS A 94 -0.63 4.34 9.82
N THR A 95 -0.92 3.37 8.94
CA THR A 95 -1.13 3.62 7.51
C THR A 95 -2.49 4.25 7.23
N ASN A 96 -3.53 3.71 7.85
CA ASN A 96 -4.92 4.17 7.68
C ASN A 96 -5.39 4.85 8.96
N TYR A 97 -4.93 6.07 9.19
CA TYR A 97 -5.36 6.89 10.31
C TYR A 97 -6.35 7.95 9.83
N ASN A 98 -7.39 8.14 10.60
CA ASN A 98 -8.34 9.23 10.39
C ASN A 98 -8.52 9.96 11.72
N LYS A 99 -8.07 11.22 11.77
CA LYS A 99 -8.13 12.04 13.00
C LYS A 99 -9.55 12.30 13.48
N ASP A 100 -10.51 12.35 12.56
CA ASP A 100 -11.92 12.61 12.90
C ASP A 100 -12.61 11.38 13.49
N SER A 101 -11.99 10.19 13.36
CA SER A 101 -12.46 8.93 13.96
C SER A 101 -12.03 8.75 15.41
N HIS A 102 -11.18 9.64 15.93
CA HIS A 102 -10.62 9.55 17.29
C HIS A 102 -10.68 10.89 18.00
N PRO A 103 -10.98 10.92 19.31
CA PRO A 103 -10.90 12.14 20.11
C PRO A 103 -9.49 12.76 20.05
N PRO A 104 -9.37 14.09 19.93
CA PRO A 104 -8.08 14.76 19.91
C PRO A 104 -7.21 14.37 21.13
N GLY A 105 -5.95 14.03 20.88
CA GLY A 105 -4.98 13.69 21.93
C GLY A 105 -5.12 12.28 22.54
N LEU A 106 -6.10 11.46 22.09
CA LEU A 106 -6.27 10.11 22.64
C LEU A 106 -5.07 9.20 22.33
N TYR A 107 -4.47 9.36 21.15
CA TYR A 107 -3.36 8.51 20.70
C TYR A 107 -2.09 9.31 20.40
N PRO A 108 -1.40 9.87 21.40
CA PRO A 108 -0.24 10.75 21.22
C PRO A 108 1.00 10.05 20.62
N LYS A 109 1.05 8.70 20.63
CA LYS A 109 2.15 7.94 20.01
C LYS A 109 1.92 7.67 18.51
N VAL A 110 0.74 8.04 17.97
CA VAL A 110 0.41 7.75 16.58
C VAL A 110 1.17 8.69 15.65
N VAL A 111 1.78 8.09 14.63
CA VAL A 111 2.43 8.76 13.51
C VAL A 111 1.83 8.22 12.22
N VAL A 112 1.40 9.10 11.35
CA VAL A 112 0.90 8.70 10.03
C VAL A 112 2.07 8.31 9.14
N THR A 113 2.01 7.10 8.56
CA THR A 113 3.02 6.61 7.62
C THR A 113 2.42 6.31 6.24
N ALA A 114 3.28 6.18 5.24
CA ALA A 114 2.87 5.94 3.86
C ALA A 114 2.08 4.63 3.68
N PRO A 115 1.13 4.61 2.73
CA PRO A 115 0.45 3.38 2.35
C PRO A 115 1.44 2.39 1.74
N ASN A 116 1.33 1.14 2.17
CA ASN A 116 2.17 0.06 1.64
C ASN A 116 1.60 -0.56 0.36
N SER A 117 2.46 -1.29 -0.32
CA SER A 117 2.11 -2.25 -1.36
C SER A 117 2.95 -3.52 -1.22
N GLY A 118 2.50 -4.60 -1.87
CA GLY A 118 3.23 -5.87 -1.82
C GLY A 118 4.40 -5.90 -2.80
N TYR A 119 5.62 -5.84 -2.30
CA TYR A 119 6.84 -5.93 -3.10
C TYR A 119 7.67 -7.17 -2.77
N ARG A 120 8.41 -7.67 -3.76
CA ARG A 120 9.43 -8.69 -3.52
C ARG A 120 10.69 -8.03 -2.98
N ILE A 121 11.13 -8.46 -1.80
CA ILE A 121 12.36 -7.96 -1.16
C ILE A 121 13.46 -9.01 -1.09
N TRP A 122 13.12 -10.28 -1.34
CA TRP A 122 14.06 -11.41 -1.26
C TRP A 122 14.00 -12.29 -2.50
N GLY A 123 15.17 -12.83 -2.89
CA GLY A 123 15.23 -13.95 -3.83
C GLY A 123 14.69 -15.24 -3.20
N LEU A 124 14.51 -16.30 -4.01
CA LEU A 124 13.89 -17.56 -3.56
C LEU A 124 14.63 -18.21 -2.38
N ASN A 125 15.94 -18.27 -2.43
CA ASN A 125 16.75 -18.90 -1.37
C ASN A 125 16.66 -18.10 -0.06
N GLU A 126 16.67 -16.79 -0.13
CA GLU A 126 16.54 -15.92 1.02
C GLU A 126 15.12 -15.97 1.61
N THR A 127 14.09 -15.99 0.74
CA THR A 127 12.70 -16.20 1.18
C THR A 127 12.55 -17.51 1.95
N ARG A 128 13.12 -18.61 1.44
CA ARG A 128 13.11 -19.91 2.11
C ARG A 128 13.88 -19.88 3.44
N PHE A 129 15.04 -19.25 3.46
CA PHE A 129 15.83 -19.09 4.67
C PHE A 129 15.03 -18.36 5.77
N HIS A 130 14.44 -17.21 5.46
CA HIS A 130 13.61 -16.46 6.42
C HIS A 130 12.34 -17.22 6.80
N LEU A 131 11.69 -17.88 5.84
CA LEU A 131 10.51 -18.72 6.10
C LEU A 131 10.82 -19.78 7.16
N TYR A 132 11.83 -20.63 6.94
CA TYR A 132 12.10 -21.74 7.85
C TYR A 132 12.65 -21.28 9.19
N THR A 133 13.56 -20.31 9.20
CA THR A 133 14.11 -19.79 10.46
C THR A 133 13.05 -19.09 11.30
N ASN A 134 12.14 -18.35 10.71
CA ASN A 134 11.07 -17.67 11.43
C ASN A 134 9.95 -18.62 11.85
N LEU A 135 9.65 -19.63 11.04
CA LEU A 135 8.75 -20.72 11.43
C LEU A 135 9.24 -21.43 12.71
N LEU A 136 10.53 -21.74 12.78
CA LEU A 136 11.14 -22.33 13.97
C LEU A 136 11.10 -21.39 15.20
N ARG A 137 11.37 -20.09 14.98
CA ARG A 137 11.31 -19.07 16.05
C ARG A 137 9.92 -18.91 16.62
N CYS A 138 8.91 -18.90 15.78
CA CYS A 138 7.52 -18.71 16.20
C CYS A 138 6.90 -19.95 16.85
N LYS A 139 7.52 -21.13 16.74
CA LYS A 139 6.98 -22.41 17.26
C LYS A 139 5.50 -22.61 16.90
N LEU A 140 5.14 -22.27 15.65
CA LEU A 140 3.77 -22.32 15.19
C LEU A 140 3.18 -23.73 15.27
N GLU A 141 2.19 -23.90 16.09
CA GLU A 141 1.24 -24.99 16.11
C GLU A 141 -0.16 -24.36 16.07
N PRO A 142 -1.08 -24.85 15.30
CA PRO A 142 -1.20 -26.11 14.56
C PRO A 142 -0.77 -26.01 13.08
N LEU A 143 -0.89 -27.11 12.34
CA LEU A 143 -0.51 -27.23 10.90
C LEU A 143 -1.12 -26.13 10.00
N SER A 144 -2.30 -25.62 10.32
CA SER A 144 -2.95 -24.52 9.60
C SER A 144 -2.14 -23.21 9.64
N GLY A 145 -1.53 -22.89 10.77
CA GLY A 145 -0.65 -21.72 10.92
C GLY A 145 0.62 -21.84 10.06
N ARG A 146 1.21 -23.06 9.97
CA ARG A 146 2.39 -23.32 9.13
C ARG A 146 2.10 -23.12 7.65
N HIS A 147 0.91 -23.55 7.19
CA HIS A 147 0.50 -23.38 5.80
C HIS A 147 0.34 -21.89 5.43
N ARG A 148 -0.28 -21.10 6.28
CA ARG A 148 -0.46 -19.66 6.07
C ARG A 148 0.87 -18.91 6.06
N PHE A 149 1.76 -19.24 7.00
CA PHE A 149 3.11 -18.68 7.07
C PHE A 149 3.87 -18.92 5.76
N ARG A 150 3.86 -20.16 5.26
CA ARG A 150 4.45 -20.50 3.96
C ARG A 150 3.80 -19.71 2.82
N LYS A 151 2.47 -19.64 2.80
CA LYS A 151 1.72 -18.90 1.77
C LYS A 151 2.10 -17.41 1.76
N ASP A 152 2.21 -16.78 2.93
CA ASP A 152 2.57 -15.38 3.07
C ASP A 152 3.97 -15.08 2.50
N TYR A 153 4.98 -15.87 2.87
CA TYR A 153 6.35 -15.72 2.38
C TYR A 153 6.46 -15.96 0.87
N MET A 154 5.78 -17.00 0.37
CA MET A 154 5.79 -17.27 -1.08
C MET A 154 5.01 -16.20 -1.85
N TYR A 155 3.91 -15.70 -1.32
CA TYR A 155 3.19 -14.59 -1.92
C TYR A 155 4.04 -13.33 -2.06
N GLN A 156 4.84 -12.99 -1.03
CA GLN A 156 5.84 -11.92 -1.10
C GLN A 156 6.86 -12.18 -2.21
N HIS A 157 7.36 -13.43 -2.33
CA HIS A 157 8.32 -13.80 -3.36
C HIS A 157 7.76 -13.67 -4.78
N ASP A 158 6.48 -14.00 -4.98
CA ASP A 158 5.83 -13.95 -6.29
C ASP A 158 5.53 -12.52 -6.77
N ARG A 159 5.67 -11.53 -5.89
CA ARG A 159 5.56 -10.10 -6.25
C ARG A 159 6.78 -9.65 -7.09
N ARG A 160 6.75 -8.39 -7.55
CA ARG A 160 7.87 -7.78 -8.27
C ARG A 160 8.66 -6.85 -7.34
N PRO A 161 9.99 -6.72 -7.56
CA PRO A 161 10.79 -5.73 -6.86
C PRO A 161 10.22 -4.33 -7.09
N ILE A 162 10.42 -3.43 -6.14
CA ILE A 162 9.94 -2.04 -6.24
C ILE A 162 10.52 -1.32 -7.45
N GLU A 163 11.76 -1.64 -7.81
CA GLU A 163 12.46 -1.07 -8.96
C GLU A 163 11.73 -1.35 -10.30
N THR A 164 10.93 -2.42 -10.35
CA THR A 164 10.08 -2.70 -11.52
C THR A 164 9.00 -1.64 -11.69
N TYR A 165 8.42 -1.15 -10.58
CA TYR A 165 7.43 -0.08 -10.62
C TYR A 165 8.08 1.28 -10.88
N GLU A 166 9.18 1.57 -10.21
CA GLU A 166 9.92 2.84 -10.37
C GLU A 166 10.45 3.03 -11.79
N SER A 167 10.87 1.95 -12.46
CA SER A 167 11.33 2.01 -13.86
C SER A 167 10.22 2.32 -14.86
N CYS A 168 8.95 2.16 -14.50
CA CYS A 168 7.83 2.47 -15.40
C CYS A 168 7.77 3.96 -15.76
N ALA A 169 8.22 4.84 -14.87
CA ALA A 169 8.25 6.29 -15.14
C ALA A 169 9.04 6.66 -16.40
N GLN A 170 10.20 6.02 -16.61
CA GLN A 170 11.06 6.26 -17.77
C GLN A 170 10.45 5.71 -19.07
N GLN A 171 9.61 4.68 -18.99
CA GLN A 171 8.98 4.07 -20.16
C GLN A 171 7.76 4.87 -20.64
N GLN A 172 7.09 5.60 -19.74
CA GLN A 172 5.92 6.41 -20.07
C GLN A 172 6.24 7.58 -21.00
N GLU A 173 7.41 8.18 -20.88
CA GLU A 173 7.87 9.30 -21.72
C GLU A 173 7.97 8.91 -23.21
N ARG A 174 8.17 7.62 -23.50
CA ARG A 174 8.33 7.08 -24.86
C ARG A 174 7.00 6.65 -25.51
N SER A 175 5.90 6.62 -24.78
CA SER A 175 4.62 6.05 -25.23
C SER A 175 3.57 7.09 -25.63
N LEU A 176 3.92 8.37 -25.75
CA LEU A 176 2.97 9.48 -25.91
C LEU A 176 2.36 9.61 -27.31
N ASP A 177 2.86 8.87 -28.33
CA ASP A 177 2.41 8.97 -29.73
C ASP A 177 1.29 7.98 -30.11
N ALA A 178 0.86 7.10 -29.21
CA ALA A 178 -0.20 6.14 -29.48
C ALA A 178 -1.59 6.71 -29.11
N SER A 179 -2.64 6.18 -29.76
CA SER A 179 -4.04 6.46 -29.37
C SER A 179 -4.23 6.36 -27.86
N PRO A 180 -4.98 7.28 -27.23
CA PRO A 180 -5.17 7.28 -25.81
C PRO A 180 -5.70 5.93 -25.31
N TYR A 181 -4.94 5.29 -24.43
CA TYR A 181 -5.29 4.02 -23.80
C TYR A 181 -5.46 4.21 -22.31
N VAL A 182 -6.54 3.70 -21.74
CA VAL A 182 -6.81 3.72 -20.31
C VAL A 182 -7.06 2.32 -19.80
N PHE A 183 -6.35 1.95 -18.75
CA PHE A 183 -6.46 0.65 -18.08
C PHE A 183 -6.92 0.80 -16.63
N PHE A 184 -7.98 0.07 -16.26
CA PHE A 184 -8.45 0.03 -14.88
C PHE A 184 -9.11 -1.29 -14.55
N ILE A 185 -8.61 -2.00 -13.56
CA ILE A 185 -9.25 -3.21 -12.99
C ILE A 185 -9.42 -3.06 -11.49
N SER A 186 -10.47 -3.64 -10.96
CA SER A 186 -10.71 -3.67 -9.52
C SER A 186 -11.51 -4.90 -9.12
N THR A 187 -11.43 -5.30 -7.87
CA THR A 187 -12.35 -6.28 -7.31
C THR A 187 -13.70 -5.62 -7.00
N LEU A 188 -14.78 -6.32 -7.27
CA LEU A 188 -16.12 -5.94 -6.82
C LEU A 188 -16.25 -6.34 -5.35
N TRP A 189 -16.02 -5.40 -4.43
CA TRP A 189 -15.98 -5.68 -3.01
C TRP A 189 -17.36 -5.67 -2.38
N PRO A 190 -17.74 -6.69 -1.58
CA PRO A 190 -19.05 -6.77 -0.91
C PRO A 190 -19.10 -5.99 0.42
N HIS A 191 -18.04 -5.27 0.78
CA HIS A 191 -18.02 -4.44 1.99
C HIS A 191 -18.95 -3.24 1.83
N GLN A 192 -19.70 -2.87 2.89
CA GLN A 192 -20.75 -1.87 2.81
C GLN A 192 -20.27 -0.52 2.25
N ASN A 193 -19.14 0.02 2.73
CA ASN A 193 -18.61 1.26 2.17
C ASN A 193 -18.24 1.16 0.69
N CYS A 194 -17.88 -0.04 0.22
CA CYS A 194 -17.60 -0.24 -1.20
C CYS A 194 -18.89 -0.30 -2.01
N ILE A 195 -19.93 -0.93 -1.49
CA ILE A 195 -21.26 -0.96 -2.12
C ILE A 195 -21.82 0.45 -2.25
N ASP A 196 -21.73 1.24 -1.18
CA ASP A 196 -22.37 2.56 -1.12
C ASP A 196 -21.58 3.64 -1.89
N VAL A 197 -20.24 3.56 -1.92
CA VAL A 197 -19.39 4.65 -2.41
C VAL A 197 -18.38 4.18 -3.45
N THR A 198 -17.50 3.25 -3.10
CA THR A 198 -16.31 2.92 -3.90
C THR A 198 -16.66 2.26 -5.24
N ASN A 199 -17.53 1.23 -5.23
CA ASN A 199 -17.94 0.54 -6.45
C ASN A 199 -18.73 1.45 -7.40
N PRO A 200 -19.69 2.29 -6.94
CA PRO A 200 -20.34 3.32 -7.76
C PRO A 200 -19.36 4.29 -8.43
N TYR A 201 -18.36 4.83 -7.71
CA TYR A 201 -17.34 5.68 -8.31
C TYR A 201 -16.53 4.97 -9.39
N ARG A 202 -16.14 3.71 -9.16
CA ARG A 202 -15.40 2.90 -10.13
C ARG A 202 -16.24 2.60 -11.38
N LYS A 203 -17.51 2.25 -11.19
CA LYS A 203 -18.45 2.05 -12.30
C LYS A 203 -18.54 3.31 -13.15
N ARG A 204 -18.78 4.45 -12.52
CA ARG A 204 -18.92 5.75 -13.17
C ARG A 204 -17.67 6.11 -13.99
N PHE A 205 -16.50 5.93 -13.43
CA PHE A 205 -15.24 6.13 -14.15
C PHE A 205 -15.15 5.24 -15.40
N MET A 206 -15.49 3.96 -15.28
CA MET A 206 -15.46 3.02 -16.40
C MET A 206 -16.50 3.37 -17.47
N ASP A 207 -17.69 3.81 -17.07
CA ASP A 207 -18.75 4.25 -18.00
C ASP A 207 -18.31 5.51 -18.77
N ILE A 208 -17.65 6.46 -18.10
CA ILE A 208 -17.09 7.64 -18.75
C ILE A 208 -16.04 7.21 -19.78
N CYS A 209 -15.08 6.37 -19.42
CA CYS A 209 -14.05 5.92 -20.33
C CYS A 209 -14.63 5.18 -21.56
N ARG A 210 -15.66 4.34 -21.35
CA ARG A 210 -16.35 3.64 -22.44
C ARG A 210 -17.14 4.55 -23.38
N SER A 211 -17.57 5.71 -22.91
CA SER A 211 -18.32 6.68 -23.71
C SER A 211 -17.42 7.55 -24.60
N LEU A 212 -16.11 7.49 -24.44
CA LEU A 212 -15.14 8.30 -25.15
C LEU A 212 -14.50 7.49 -26.30
N PRO A 213 -14.01 8.16 -27.37
CA PRO A 213 -13.33 7.52 -28.49
C PRO A 213 -11.87 7.15 -28.13
N ILE A 214 -11.70 6.30 -27.12
CA ILE A 214 -10.41 5.84 -26.62
C ILE A 214 -10.38 4.31 -26.50
N GLU A 215 -9.19 3.73 -26.44
CA GLU A 215 -9.03 2.32 -26.09
C GLU A 215 -9.15 2.18 -24.57
N PHE A 216 -10.28 1.69 -24.08
CA PHE A 216 -10.47 1.38 -22.67
C PHE A 216 -10.43 -0.14 -22.45
N GLU A 217 -9.57 -0.58 -21.53
CA GLU A 217 -9.50 -1.97 -21.09
C GLU A 217 -9.66 -2.03 -19.56
N GLY A 218 -10.64 -2.78 -19.07
CA GLY A 218 -10.83 -2.91 -17.64
C GLY A 218 -12.20 -3.41 -17.23
N GLY A 219 -12.43 -3.43 -15.92
CA GLY A 219 -13.67 -3.90 -15.33
C GLY A 219 -13.52 -4.29 -13.87
N PHE A 220 -14.59 -4.85 -13.34
CA PHE A 220 -14.60 -5.50 -12.04
C PHE A 220 -14.25 -6.97 -12.17
N PHE A 221 -13.22 -7.39 -11.47
CA PHE A 221 -12.98 -8.81 -11.24
C PHE A 221 -13.92 -9.30 -10.13
N GLY A 222 -14.80 -10.21 -10.48
CA GLY A 222 -15.75 -10.80 -9.52
C GLY A 222 -16.50 -11.94 -10.16
N ASP A 223 -16.41 -13.12 -9.55
CA ASP A 223 -17.06 -14.34 -10.01
C ASP A 223 -18.25 -14.71 -9.10
N ASP A 224 -18.69 -13.80 -8.21
CA ASP A 224 -19.76 -14.07 -7.26
C ASP A 224 -21.08 -13.44 -7.71
N PRO A 225 -22.00 -14.23 -8.32
CA PRO A 225 -23.31 -13.76 -8.75
C PRO A 225 -24.22 -13.33 -7.58
N THR A 226 -23.87 -13.70 -6.35
CA THR A 226 -24.65 -13.32 -5.15
C THR A 226 -24.31 -11.93 -4.65
N HIS A 227 -23.29 -11.27 -5.21
CA HIS A 227 -22.92 -9.91 -4.83
C HIS A 227 -24.09 -8.93 -5.14
N PRO A 228 -24.50 -8.06 -4.20
CA PRO A 228 -25.68 -7.19 -4.37
C PRO A 228 -25.67 -6.32 -5.63
N GLN A 229 -24.49 -5.95 -6.12
CA GLN A 229 -24.32 -5.11 -7.32
C GLN A 229 -23.95 -5.89 -8.57
N TYR A 230 -23.93 -7.23 -8.53
CA TYR A 230 -23.48 -8.06 -9.65
C TYR A 230 -24.30 -7.78 -10.92
N GLU A 231 -25.62 -7.84 -10.83
CA GLU A 231 -26.49 -7.61 -11.99
C GLU A 231 -26.43 -6.18 -12.51
N ALA A 232 -26.36 -5.20 -11.61
CA ALA A 232 -26.24 -3.79 -11.99
C ALA A 232 -24.90 -3.43 -12.67
N PHE A 233 -23.88 -4.27 -12.47
CA PHE A 233 -22.53 -4.05 -13.00
C PHE A 233 -22.09 -5.15 -13.98
N ARG A 234 -23.02 -5.99 -14.42
CA ARG A 234 -22.79 -7.18 -15.25
C ARG A 234 -21.91 -6.87 -16.47
N ASP A 235 -22.18 -5.78 -17.18
CA ASP A 235 -21.44 -5.38 -18.38
C ASP A 235 -19.98 -4.95 -18.11
N LEU A 236 -19.64 -4.74 -16.84
CA LEU A 236 -18.30 -4.38 -16.38
C LEU A 236 -17.58 -5.54 -15.69
N ILE A 237 -18.25 -6.69 -15.51
CA ILE A 237 -17.61 -7.87 -14.92
C ILE A 237 -16.64 -8.48 -15.91
N ILE A 238 -15.43 -8.72 -15.46
CA ILE A 238 -14.38 -9.39 -16.23
C ILE A 238 -14.02 -10.71 -15.55
N HIS A 239 -13.91 -11.77 -16.35
CA HIS A 239 -13.49 -13.10 -15.90
C HIS A 239 -12.01 -13.37 -16.19
N ARG A 240 -11.39 -12.50 -16.98
CA ARG A 240 -9.96 -12.61 -17.31
C ARG A 240 -9.11 -12.21 -16.12
N LYS A 241 -8.25 -13.13 -15.67
CA LYS A 241 -7.20 -12.83 -14.70
C LYS A 241 -5.99 -12.21 -15.38
N TYR A 242 -5.52 -11.09 -14.86
CA TYR A 242 -4.27 -10.48 -15.29
C TYR A 242 -3.14 -10.97 -14.39
N GLY A 243 -2.10 -11.55 -14.99
CA GLY A 243 -0.85 -11.76 -14.26
C GLY A 243 -0.18 -10.42 -13.92
N LEU A 244 0.66 -10.42 -12.91
CA LEU A 244 1.26 -9.19 -12.38
C LEU A 244 2.07 -8.42 -13.44
N ASP A 245 2.83 -9.13 -14.30
CA ASP A 245 3.58 -8.48 -15.39
C ASP A 245 2.65 -7.82 -16.42
N GLY A 246 1.57 -8.51 -16.78
CA GLY A 246 0.55 -7.96 -17.67
C GLY A 246 -0.15 -6.74 -17.07
N TYR A 247 -0.43 -6.76 -15.77
CA TYR A 247 -0.99 -5.61 -15.05
C TYR A 247 -0.02 -4.41 -15.09
N ILE A 248 1.25 -4.62 -14.75
CA ILE A 248 2.27 -3.56 -14.75
C ILE A 248 2.45 -2.99 -16.14
N ALA A 249 2.58 -3.84 -17.17
CA ALA A 249 2.75 -3.38 -18.57
C ALA A 249 1.55 -2.55 -19.06
N LYS A 250 0.32 -2.98 -18.77
CA LYS A 250 -0.90 -2.26 -19.13
C LYS A 250 -1.03 -0.95 -18.38
N MET A 251 -0.72 -0.94 -17.08
CA MET A 251 -0.72 0.27 -16.28
C MET A 251 0.36 1.25 -16.77
N THR A 252 1.54 0.76 -17.14
CA THR A 252 2.60 1.61 -17.74
C THR A 252 2.13 2.28 -19.02
N ARG A 253 1.46 1.54 -19.90
CA ARG A 253 0.89 2.05 -21.18
C ARG A 253 -0.28 3.01 -20.95
N SER A 254 -1.07 2.82 -19.89
CA SER A 254 -2.25 3.65 -19.60
C SER A 254 -1.88 5.13 -19.52
N ALA A 255 -2.63 6.03 -20.14
CA ALA A 255 -2.38 7.47 -20.11
C ALA A 255 -2.33 8.03 -18.69
N PHE A 256 -3.20 7.56 -17.82
CA PHE A 256 -3.26 7.92 -16.40
C PHE A 256 -3.79 6.74 -15.58
N ALA A 257 -3.75 6.86 -14.26
CA ALA A 257 -4.29 5.89 -13.32
C ALA A 257 -5.52 6.47 -12.60
N PHE A 258 -6.48 5.61 -12.24
CA PHE A 258 -7.63 5.99 -11.45
C PHE A 258 -7.55 5.40 -10.05
N ASN A 259 -7.66 6.25 -9.02
CA ASN A 259 -7.61 5.88 -7.62
C ASN A 259 -8.92 6.16 -6.89
N THR A 260 -9.30 5.25 -6.01
CA THR A 260 -10.39 5.43 -5.05
C THR A 260 -9.99 4.81 -3.71
N PRO A 261 -10.48 5.29 -2.57
CA PRO A 261 -10.44 4.54 -1.32
C PRO A 261 -10.98 3.13 -1.52
N ALA A 262 -10.49 2.18 -0.72
CA ALA A 262 -10.89 0.78 -0.78
C ALA A 262 -11.77 0.39 0.43
N VAL A 263 -11.72 -0.87 0.86
CA VAL A 263 -12.46 -1.39 2.03
C VAL A 263 -12.15 -0.54 3.26
N HIS A 264 -13.14 -0.20 4.07
CA HIS A 264 -13.05 0.72 5.21
C HIS A 264 -12.55 2.15 4.87
N GLY A 265 -12.59 2.57 3.60
CA GLY A 265 -12.03 3.84 3.17
C GLY A 265 -10.50 3.88 3.16
N CYS A 266 -9.85 2.72 3.23
CA CYS A 266 -8.38 2.64 3.30
C CYS A 266 -7.68 3.10 2.03
N HIS A 267 -6.41 3.47 2.19
CA HIS A 267 -5.49 3.59 1.08
C HIS A 267 -5.23 2.21 0.47
N GLY A 268 -5.70 1.98 -0.74
CA GLY A 268 -5.42 0.72 -1.43
C GLY A 268 -3.96 0.63 -1.90
N TRP A 269 -3.45 -0.58 -2.08
CA TRP A 269 -2.11 -0.81 -2.65
C TRP A 269 -1.87 -0.07 -3.97
N LYS A 270 -2.92 0.15 -4.74
CA LYS A 270 -2.86 0.88 -6.02
C LYS A 270 -2.33 2.30 -5.89
N LEU A 271 -2.69 3.03 -4.83
CA LEU A 271 -2.16 4.38 -4.62
C LEU A 271 -0.63 4.35 -4.48
N SER A 272 -0.10 3.44 -3.64
CA SER A 272 1.35 3.26 -3.48
C SER A 272 2.02 2.83 -4.80
N GLU A 273 1.42 1.89 -5.54
CA GLU A 273 1.94 1.45 -6.84
C GLU A 273 1.93 2.59 -7.87
N TYR A 274 0.86 3.38 -7.96
CA TYR A 274 0.76 4.48 -8.92
C TYR A 274 1.76 5.60 -8.63
N LEU A 275 1.97 5.92 -7.37
CA LEU A 275 2.99 6.88 -6.95
C LEU A 275 4.41 6.37 -7.29
N ALA A 276 4.71 5.08 -7.00
CA ALA A 276 5.99 4.47 -7.36
C ALA A 276 6.22 4.43 -8.89
N MET A 277 5.16 4.22 -9.67
CA MET A 277 5.21 4.25 -11.14
C MET A 277 5.31 5.68 -11.70
N GLY A 278 5.14 6.71 -10.89
CA GLY A 278 5.09 8.11 -11.34
C GLY A 278 3.93 8.36 -12.31
N LYS A 279 2.74 7.78 -12.06
CA LYS A 279 1.56 7.98 -12.89
C LYS A 279 0.92 9.34 -12.64
N ALA A 280 0.37 9.96 -13.68
CA ALA A 280 -0.67 10.95 -13.49
C ALA A 280 -1.88 10.23 -12.87
N ILE A 281 -2.42 10.75 -11.78
CA ILE A 281 -3.48 10.09 -11.01
C ILE A 281 -4.73 10.96 -11.01
N LEU A 282 -5.84 10.40 -11.51
CA LEU A 282 -7.19 10.89 -11.23
C LEU A 282 -7.68 10.18 -9.97
N SER A 283 -8.10 10.90 -8.95
CA SER A 283 -8.53 10.31 -7.67
C SER A 283 -9.87 10.89 -7.20
N THR A 284 -10.70 10.05 -6.62
CA THR A 284 -11.78 10.55 -5.75
C THR A 284 -11.17 11.02 -4.42
N PRO A 285 -11.92 11.75 -3.57
CA PRO A 285 -11.43 12.18 -2.27
C PRO A 285 -10.82 11.04 -1.44
N ILE A 286 -9.72 11.31 -0.78
CA ILE A 286 -9.03 10.39 0.13
C ILE A 286 -9.59 10.60 1.54
N MET A 287 -9.91 9.50 2.22
CA MET A 287 -10.60 9.53 3.51
C MET A 287 -9.67 9.59 4.71
N ASN A 288 -8.49 9.00 4.58
CA ASN A 288 -7.52 8.87 5.67
C ASN A 288 -6.32 9.81 5.48
N GLU A 289 -5.66 10.13 6.57
CA GLU A 289 -4.46 10.96 6.56
C GLU A 289 -3.31 10.27 5.81
N LEU A 290 -2.48 11.07 5.18
CA LEU A 290 -1.21 10.69 4.57
C LEU A 290 -0.06 11.44 5.28
N PRO A 291 1.20 11.00 5.17
CA PRO A 291 2.34 11.67 5.81
C PRO A 291 2.47 13.15 5.43
N ALA A 292 2.08 13.48 4.22
CA ALA A 292 1.85 14.83 3.73
C ALA A 292 0.59 14.83 2.86
N PRO A 293 -0.16 15.92 2.77
CA PRO A 293 -1.36 15.98 1.93
C PRO A 293 -0.98 15.86 0.44
N LEU A 294 -1.78 15.09 -0.31
CA LEU A 294 -1.75 15.16 -1.77
C LEU A 294 -2.45 16.44 -2.24
N GLU A 295 -1.77 17.23 -3.06
CA GLU A 295 -2.28 18.50 -3.58
C GLU A 295 -2.93 18.29 -4.95
N HIS A 296 -4.18 18.81 -5.10
CA HIS A 296 -4.87 18.84 -6.38
C HIS A 296 -4.09 19.67 -7.39
N GLY A 297 -3.96 19.18 -8.61
CA GLY A 297 -3.27 19.87 -9.70
C GLY A 297 -1.74 19.81 -9.64
N ARG A 298 -1.18 19.24 -8.57
CA ARG A 298 0.27 19.02 -8.43
C ARG A 298 0.63 17.54 -8.35
N HIS A 299 0.07 16.81 -7.37
CA HIS A 299 0.38 15.40 -7.15
C HIS A 299 -0.68 14.48 -7.76
N VAL A 300 -1.93 14.94 -7.74
CA VAL A 300 -3.11 14.21 -8.25
C VAL A 300 -4.14 15.21 -8.80
N HIS A 301 -5.03 14.73 -9.65
CA HIS A 301 -6.27 15.44 -10.01
C HIS A 301 -7.42 14.85 -9.19
N PHE A 302 -7.99 15.62 -8.25
CA PHE A 302 -9.15 15.17 -7.48
C PHE A 302 -10.44 15.47 -8.21
N ALA A 303 -11.32 14.47 -8.31
CA ALA A 303 -12.69 14.59 -8.82
C ALA A 303 -13.68 14.28 -7.71
N GLN A 304 -14.49 15.25 -7.32
CA GLN A 304 -15.50 15.12 -6.25
C GLN A 304 -16.90 14.85 -6.77
N THR A 305 -17.17 15.22 -8.03
CA THR A 305 -18.45 15.09 -8.70
C THR A 305 -18.32 14.31 -10.00
N ASP A 306 -19.46 13.91 -10.58
CA ASP A 306 -19.50 13.24 -11.89
C ASP A 306 -18.95 14.12 -13.00
N GLU A 307 -19.30 15.40 -12.97
CA GLU A 307 -18.82 16.38 -13.95
C GLU A 307 -17.30 16.56 -13.79
N GLY A 308 -16.83 16.78 -12.55
CA GLY A 308 -15.40 16.87 -12.30
C GLY A 308 -14.62 15.61 -12.70
N MET A 309 -15.25 14.42 -12.64
CA MET A 309 -14.63 13.19 -13.13
C MET A 309 -14.53 13.18 -14.66
N ARG A 310 -15.57 13.64 -15.39
CA ARG A 310 -15.54 13.77 -16.85
C ARG A 310 -14.48 14.77 -17.30
N GLU A 311 -14.46 15.95 -16.66
CA GLU A 311 -13.48 16.99 -16.91
C GLU A 311 -12.04 16.49 -16.65
N GLY A 312 -11.82 15.83 -15.51
CA GLY A 312 -10.53 15.26 -15.16
C GLY A 312 -10.05 14.21 -16.15
N VAL A 313 -10.95 13.31 -16.60
CA VAL A 313 -10.63 12.34 -17.66
C VAL A 313 -10.26 13.06 -18.95
N ALA A 314 -11.04 14.06 -19.38
CA ALA A 314 -10.77 14.82 -20.60
C ALA A 314 -9.43 15.57 -20.53
N MET A 315 -9.15 16.26 -19.41
CA MET A 315 -7.88 16.95 -19.19
C MET A 315 -6.69 15.97 -19.28
N LEU A 316 -6.78 14.82 -18.60
CA LEU A 316 -5.70 13.84 -18.59
C LEU A 316 -5.51 13.12 -19.94
N LEU A 317 -6.52 13.10 -20.80
CA LEU A 317 -6.40 12.56 -22.16
C LEU A 317 -5.84 13.58 -23.16
N HIS A 318 -6.26 14.84 -23.07
CA HIS A 318 -6.02 15.83 -24.13
C HIS A 318 -4.97 16.89 -23.76
N ASP A 319 -4.56 17.00 -22.50
CA ASP A 319 -3.48 17.89 -22.08
C ASP A 319 -2.23 17.09 -21.63
N PRO A 320 -1.29 16.82 -22.53
CA PRO A 320 -0.06 16.11 -22.19
C PRO A 320 0.87 16.90 -21.25
N ALA A 321 0.81 18.23 -21.27
CA ALA A 321 1.62 19.06 -20.38
C ALA A 321 1.13 18.94 -18.92
N TYR A 322 -0.18 19.03 -18.72
CA TYR A 322 -0.80 18.82 -17.41
C TYR A 322 -0.55 17.41 -16.90
N ARG A 323 -0.68 16.41 -17.76
CA ARG A 323 -0.38 15.02 -17.41
C ARG A 323 1.07 14.84 -16.98
N ALA A 324 2.03 15.40 -17.72
CA ALA A 324 3.45 15.37 -17.37
C ALA A 324 3.73 16.07 -16.04
N HIS A 325 3.08 17.21 -15.78
CA HIS A 325 3.17 17.93 -14.52
C HIS A 325 2.72 17.08 -13.32
N LEU A 326 1.58 16.38 -13.44
CA LEU A 326 1.11 15.47 -12.38
C LEU A 326 2.03 14.26 -12.20
N GLN A 327 2.61 13.73 -13.29
CA GLN A 327 3.58 12.64 -13.20
C GLN A 327 4.84 13.05 -12.43
N GLU A 328 5.34 14.26 -12.67
CA GLU A 328 6.47 14.80 -11.92
C GLU A 328 6.12 15.01 -10.43
N GLY A 329 4.96 15.61 -10.15
CA GLY A 329 4.47 15.78 -8.79
C GLY A 329 4.26 14.46 -8.05
N ALA A 330 3.73 13.44 -8.73
CA ALA A 330 3.57 12.11 -8.14
C ALA A 330 4.92 11.46 -7.80
N ARG A 331 5.94 11.60 -8.67
CA ARG A 331 7.32 11.13 -8.41
C ARG A 331 7.97 11.88 -7.26
N ASP A 332 7.75 13.19 -7.18
CA ASP A 332 8.25 14.02 -6.10
C ASP A 332 7.64 13.63 -4.76
N TYR A 333 6.31 13.50 -4.73
CA TYR A 333 5.60 13.02 -3.55
C TYR A 333 6.07 11.63 -3.13
N TYR A 334 6.21 10.70 -4.08
CA TYR A 334 6.71 9.35 -3.78
C TYR A 334 8.08 9.38 -3.10
N ARG A 335 9.04 10.10 -3.68
CA ARG A 335 10.40 10.18 -3.13
C ARG A 335 10.44 10.73 -1.71
N HIS A 336 9.66 11.74 -1.42
CA HIS A 336 9.74 12.46 -0.14
C HIS A 336 8.80 11.90 0.94
N HIS A 337 7.68 11.26 0.55
CA HIS A 337 6.62 10.93 1.49
C HIS A 337 6.10 9.50 1.38
N ALA A 338 6.24 8.82 0.23
CA ALA A 338 5.56 7.56 -0.02
C ALA A 338 6.48 6.41 -0.47
N SER A 339 7.79 6.61 -0.57
CA SER A 339 8.75 5.52 -0.79
C SER A 339 8.96 4.71 0.50
N PRO A 340 9.44 3.46 0.42
CA PRO A 340 9.77 2.66 1.60
C PRO A 340 10.72 3.39 2.55
N GLU A 341 11.73 4.06 2.01
CA GLU A 341 12.69 4.84 2.79
C GLU A 341 12.01 6.02 3.50
N ALA A 342 11.20 6.81 2.78
CA ALA A 342 10.48 7.95 3.33
C ALA A 342 9.49 7.51 4.43
N ALA A 343 8.79 6.38 4.24
CA ALA A 343 7.89 5.83 5.24
C ALA A 343 8.60 5.48 6.55
N ILE A 344 9.82 4.98 6.49
CA ILE A 344 10.62 4.70 7.71
C ILE A 344 11.20 5.98 8.30
N ARG A 345 11.64 6.93 7.47
CA ARG A 345 12.18 8.21 7.95
C ARG A 345 11.15 8.99 8.78
N VAL A 346 9.92 9.12 8.31
CA VAL A 346 8.87 9.83 9.07
C VAL A 346 8.62 9.18 10.44
N ILE A 347 8.68 7.86 10.54
CA ILE A 347 8.56 7.12 11.81
C ILE A 347 9.75 7.45 12.75
N LEU A 348 10.97 7.46 12.19
CA LEU A 348 12.18 7.73 12.98
C LEU A 348 12.29 9.20 13.41
N GLU A 349 11.80 10.11 12.61
CA GLU A 349 11.82 11.55 12.89
C GLU A 349 10.81 11.97 13.94
N SER A 350 9.78 11.16 14.17
CA SER A 350 8.76 11.42 15.20
C SER A 350 9.28 11.28 16.63
N ASP A 351 10.40 10.58 16.85
CA ASP A 351 11.00 10.38 18.16
C ASP A 351 12.49 10.81 18.12
N PRO A 352 12.91 11.79 18.96
CA PRO A 352 14.31 12.26 19.01
C PRO A 352 15.33 11.15 19.28
N PHE A 353 14.92 10.09 19.95
CA PHE A 353 15.80 8.94 20.23
C PHE A 353 16.08 8.09 18.97
N LEU A 354 15.17 8.08 18.02
CA LEU A 354 15.30 7.34 16.77
C LEU A 354 16.09 8.11 15.70
N LYS A 355 16.26 9.43 15.87
CA LYS A 355 17.12 10.28 15.04
C LYS A 355 18.59 10.00 15.31
#